data_45f508fe95d06289301a487eafffd703
#
_entry.id   45f508fe95d06289301a487eafffd703
#
_cell.length_a   1.000
_cell.length_b   1.000
_cell.length_c   1.000
_cell.angle_alpha   90.00
_cell.angle_beta   90.00
_cell.angle_gamma   90.00
#
_symmetry.space_group_name_H-M   'P 1'
#
loop_
_entity.id
_entity.type
_entity.pdbx_description
1 polymer ?
#
loop_
_entity_poly.entity_id
_entity_poly.type
_entity_poly.pdbx_seq_one_letter_code
_entity_poly.pdbx_strand_id
1 'polypeptide(L)'
;MLRAQKDSQAALNTLFGQYRQPLLVYLRSCGRTPHDAEDIVQGFYLTLLRRGFLKNIAQEKGRFRTFLLRSIKHYLIDLHRGERTPLAASLDETDAEGRSLKDTLGGGTTADVEFDRACAQALLAKVLRRLEAEVRRTRHAGLWPEIEPVLMNDTQAAAYSQIGAKVGMAEGAVKVLVHRIRARFYGLVREEVLQTVANESDGDEELRYFASLFARWP
;
A
#
# COMPACT_ATOMS: atom_id res chain seq x y z
N MET A 1 -25.48 15.07 8.24
CA MET A 1 -24.24 15.76 7.81
C MET A 1 -23.05 15.51 8.74
N LEU A 2 -23.11 15.73 10.05
CA LEU A 2 -21.97 15.55 10.99
C LEU A 2 -21.41 14.10 11.06
N ARG A 3 -22.24 13.05 10.96
CA ARG A 3 -21.77 11.64 10.91
C ARG A 3 -20.99 11.34 9.66
N ALA A 4 -21.52 11.68 8.48
CA ALA A 4 -20.84 11.45 7.20
C ALA A 4 -19.47 12.16 7.12
N GLN A 5 -19.34 13.32 7.76
CA GLN A 5 -18.08 14.08 7.82
C GLN A 5 -17.07 13.43 8.78
N LYS A 6 -17.51 12.88 9.91
CA LYS A 6 -16.67 12.10 10.84
C LYS A 6 -16.21 10.78 10.22
N ASP A 7 -17.09 10.07 9.52
CA ASP A 7 -16.77 8.82 8.85
C ASP A 7 -15.75 9.05 7.72
N SER A 8 -15.90 10.15 6.97
CA SER A 8 -14.94 10.58 5.95
C SER A 8 -13.57 10.93 6.54
N GLN A 9 -13.53 11.61 7.70
CA GLN A 9 -12.27 11.97 8.37
C GLN A 9 -11.55 10.73 8.91
N ALA A 10 -12.28 9.78 9.50
CA ALA A 10 -11.72 8.53 9.99
C ALA A 10 -11.15 7.68 8.85
N ALA A 11 -11.85 7.61 7.72
CA ALA A 11 -11.38 6.93 6.51
C ALA A 11 -10.09 7.56 5.97
N LEU A 12 -10.02 8.90 5.92
CA LEU A 12 -8.81 9.63 5.52
C LEU A 12 -7.64 9.37 6.46
N ASN A 13 -7.86 9.41 7.76
CA ASN A 13 -6.81 9.14 8.75
C ASN A 13 -6.26 7.72 8.59
N THR A 14 -7.12 6.74 8.33
CA THR A 14 -6.73 5.35 8.06
C THR A 14 -5.90 5.27 6.79
N LEU A 15 -6.34 5.93 5.73
CA LEU A 15 -5.65 5.98 4.45
C LEU A 15 -4.27 6.64 4.58
N PHE A 16 -4.19 7.81 5.21
CA PHE A 16 -2.93 8.51 5.45
C PHE A 16 -1.98 7.69 6.32
N GLY A 17 -2.49 7.00 7.34
CA GLY A 17 -1.71 6.08 8.16
C GLY A 17 -1.08 4.95 7.34
N GLN A 18 -1.83 4.38 6.40
CA GLN A 18 -1.36 3.31 5.52
C GLN A 18 -0.25 3.77 4.56
N TYR A 19 -0.36 4.99 4.01
CA TYR A 19 0.58 5.50 3.01
C TYR A 19 1.71 6.36 3.58
N ARG A 20 1.70 6.65 4.89
CA ARG A 20 2.75 7.47 5.53
C ARG A 20 4.14 6.86 5.32
N GLN A 21 4.31 5.59 5.64
CA GLN A 21 5.60 4.90 5.50
C GLN A 21 6.08 4.81 4.04
N PRO A 22 5.25 4.42 3.06
CA PRO A 22 5.61 4.53 1.65
C PRO A 22 6.09 5.91 1.21
N LEU A 23 5.42 6.99 1.63
CA LEU A 23 5.84 8.36 1.30
C LEU A 23 7.19 8.73 1.93
N LEU A 24 7.45 8.29 3.17
CA LEU A 24 8.75 8.49 3.81
C LEU A 24 9.86 7.75 3.09
N VAL A 25 9.61 6.51 2.64
CA VAL A 25 10.56 5.73 1.81
C VAL A 25 10.85 6.49 0.52
N TYR A 26 9.81 6.95 -0.19
CA TYR A 26 9.96 7.74 -1.41
C TYR A 26 10.85 8.98 -1.21
N LEU A 27 10.54 9.79 -0.21
CA LEU A 27 11.27 11.03 0.05
C LEU A 27 12.73 10.79 0.43
N ARG A 28 13.02 9.74 1.21
CA ARG A 28 14.39 9.32 1.53
C ARG A 28 15.15 8.85 0.29
N SER A 29 14.48 8.11 -0.60
CA SER A 29 15.06 7.70 -1.89
C SER A 29 15.31 8.90 -2.82
N CYS A 30 14.61 10.01 -2.61
CA CYS A 30 14.88 11.31 -3.24
C CYS A 30 15.99 12.13 -2.52
N GLY A 31 16.69 11.55 -1.54
CA GLY A 31 17.79 12.21 -0.82
C GLY A 31 17.37 13.15 0.32
N ARG A 32 16.09 13.09 0.76
CA ARG A 32 15.64 13.89 1.91
C ARG A 32 16.10 13.25 3.22
N THR A 33 16.45 14.10 4.21
CA THR A 33 16.75 13.62 5.56
C THR A 33 15.50 13.01 6.22
N PRO A 34 15.62 12.14 7.23
CA PRO A 34 14.45 11.62 7.94
C PRO A 34 13.53 12.71 8.49
N HIS A 35 14.12 13.80 9.03
CA HIS A 35 13.38 14.94 9.59
C HIS A 35 12.62 15.68 8.48
N ASP A 36 13.30 16.07 7.40
CA ASP A 36 12.67 16.79 6.29
C ASP A 36 11.55 15.95 5.66
N ALA A 37 11.74 14.63 5.53
CA ALA A 37 10.73 13.72 5.00
C ALA A 37 9.45 13.72 5.86
N GLU A 38 9.59 13.73 7.19
CA GLU A 38 8.44 13.82 8.12
C GLU A 38 7.69 15.13 7.95
N ASP A 39 8.40 16.26 7.92
CA ASP A 39 7.82 17.59 7.77
C ASP A 39 7.11 17.74 6.42
N ILE A 40 7.72 17.24 5.35
CA ILE A 40 7.13 17.21 4.00
C ILE A 40 5.83 16.40 4.00
N VAL A 41 5.83 15.19 4.55
CA VAL A 41 4.62 14.33 4.60
C VAL A 41 3.51 15.00 5.39
N GLN A 42 3.84 15.62 6.54
CA GLN A 42 2.86 16.33 7.36
C GLN A 42 2.25 17.51 6.59
N GLY A 43 3.08 18.37 5.99
CA GLY A 43 2.63 19.51 5.19
C GLY A 43 1.81 19.09 3.97
N PHE A 44 2.21 18.01 3.31
CA PHE A 44 1.48 17.42 2.20
C PHE A 44 0.07 16.97 2.62
N TYR A 45 -0.07 16.23 3.73
CA TYR A 45 -1.37 15.81 4.23
C TYR A 45 -2.27 16.99 4.62
N LEU A 46 -1.71 18.02 5.26
CA LEU A 46 -2.45 19.25 5.56
C LEU A 46 -2.97 19.94 4.28
N THR A 47 -2.14 19.93 3.23
CA THR A 47 -2.52 20.51 1.93
C THR A 47 -3.64 19.71 1.27
N LEU A 48 -3.57 18.38 1.29
CA LEU A 48 -4.62 17.52 0.79
C LEU A 48 -5.96 17.75 1.52
N LEU A 49 -5.93 17.85 2.84
CA LEU A 49 -7.14 18.08 3.65
C LEU A 49 -7.79 19.44 3.36
N ARG A 50 -7.00 20.50 3.18
CA ARG A 50 -7.50 21.86 2.88
C ARG A 50 -8.18 21.95 1.51
N ARG A 51 -7.75 21.18 0.54
CA ARG A 51 -8.20 21.25 -0.87
C ARG A 51 -9.41 20.38 -1.22
N GLY A 52 -10.10 19.83 -0.24
CA GLY A 52 -11.26 19.00 -0.50
C GLY A 52 -10.92 17.69 -1.22
N PHE A 53 -9.78 17.13 -0.87
CA PHE A 53 -9.16 15.91 -1.40
C PHE A 53 -10.14 14.79 -1.78
N LEU A 54 -11.19 14.56 -0.96
CA LEU A 54 -12.21 13.53 -1.24
C LEU A 54 -12.96 13.75 -2.56
N LYS A 55 -13.15 15.02 -2.97
CA LYS A 55 -13.82 15.33 -4.24
C LYS A 55 -12.94 14.98 -5.44
N ASN A 56 -11.64 15.16 -5.30
CA ASN A 56 -10.68 14.89 -6.37
C ASN A 56 -10.43 13.37 -6.54
N ILE A 57 -10.34 12.60 -5.45
CA ILE A 57 -10.23 11.14 -5.53
C ILE A 57 -11.43 10.51 -6.24
N ALA A 58 -12.65 10.98 -5.95
CA ALA A 58 -13.86 10.44 -6.57
C ALA A 58 -13.92 10.69 -8.09
N GLN A 59 -13.16 11.65 -8.60
CA GLN A 59 -13.09 11.99 -10.03
C GLN A 59 -11.93 11.31 -10.76
N GLU A 60 -10.86 10.92 -10.06
CA GLU A 60 -9.72 10.23 -10.67
C GLU A 60 -10.03 8.73 -10.87
N LYS A 61 -10.10 8.34 -12.14
CA LYS A 61 -10.13 6.94 -12.55
C LYS A 61 -8.72 6.38 -12.41
N GLY A 62 -8.53 5.32 -11.58
CA GLY A 62 -7.24 4.65 -11.51
C GLY A 62 -6.85 4.16 -10.12
N ARG A 63 -5.54 4.01 -9.91
CA ARG A 63 -4.95 3.45 -8.70
C ARG A 63 -4.60 4.56 -7.72
N PHE A 64 -5.10 4.46 -6.50
CA PHE A 64 -4.88 5.48 -5.46
C PHE A 64 -3.39 5.78 -5.20
N ARG A 65 -2.52 4.75 -5.18
CA ARG A 65 -1.07 4.95 -4.99
C ARG A 65 -0.45 5.82 -6.10
N THR A 66 -0.87 5.62 -7.36
CA THR A 66 -0.38 6.41 -8.51
C THR A 66 -0.80 7.87 -8.37
N PHE A 67 -2.05 8.11 -7.99
CA PHE A 67 -2.54 9.45 -7.67
C PHE A 67 -1.72 10.08 -6.53
N LEU A 68 -1.46 9.34 -5.45
CA LEU A 68 -0.74 9.85 -4.29
C LEU A 68 0.72 10.21 -4.64
N LEU A 69 1.40 9.33 -5.40
CA LEU A 69 2.77 9.57 -5.85
C LEU A 69 2.86 10.81 -6.75
N ARG A 70 1.93 10.97 -7.67
CA ARG A 70 1.84 12.16 -8.50
C ARG A 70 1.62 13.41 -7.66
N SER A 71 0.69 13.36 -6.72
CA SER A 71 0.35 14.50 -5.86
C SER A 71 1.53 14.95 -4.98
N ILE A 72 2.33 14.02 -4.42
CA ILE A 72 3.52 14.40 -3.64
C ILE A 72 4.61 15.00 -4.53
N LYS A 73 4.79 14.50 -5.74
CA LYS A 73 5.73 15.07 -6.72
C LYS A 73 5.39 16.52 -7.04
N HIS A 74 4.11 16.82 -7.32
CA HIS A 74 3.63 18.19 -7.53
C HIS A 74 3.87 19.06 -6.29
N TYR A 75 3.54 18.55 -5.10
CA TYR A 75 3.77 19.27 -3.84
C TYR A 75 5.25 19.62 -3.64
N LEU A 76 6.17 18.72 -4.00
CA LEU A 76 7.62 18.98 -3.92
C LEU A 76 8.07 20.07 -4.90
N ILE A 77 7.50 20.11 -6.12
CA ILE A 77 7.78 21.17 -7.10
C ILE A 77 7.29 22.52 -6.56
N ASP A 78 6.06 22.56 -6.01
CA ASP A 78 5.48 23.78 -5.42
C ASP A 78 6.34 24.30 -4.25
N LEU A 79 6.83 23.39 -3.39
CA LEU A 79 7.75 23.75 -2.30
C LEU A 79 9.05 24.36 -2.81
N HIS A 80 9.61 23.77 -3.88
CA HIS A 80 10.89 24.23 -4.44
C HIS A 80 10.77 25.60 -5.12
N ARG A 81 9.63 25.89 -5.73
CA ARG A 81 9.34 27.18 -6.40
C ARG A 81 8.98 28.29 -5.43
N GLY A 82 8.75 28.00 -4.13
CA GLY A 82 8.25 28.97 -3.17
C GLY A 82 6.83 29.45 -3.47
N GLU A 83 6.16 28.85 -4.42
CA GLU A 83 4.82 29.20 -4.87
C GLU A 83 3.77 28.32 -4.21
N ARG A 84 2.79 28.96 -3.58
CA ARG A 84 1.58 28.31 -3.09
C ARG A 84 0.57 28.14 -4.24
N THR A 85 0.96 27.49 -5.32
CA THR A 85 0.08 27.26 -6.46
C THR A 85 -0.91 26.11 -6.20
N PRO A 86 -2.18 26.22 -6.64
CA PRO A 86 -3.17 25.17 -6.41
C PRO A 86 -2.82 23.84 -7.12
N LEU A 87 -3.01 22.73 -6.43
CA LEU A 87 -2.84 21.35 -6.92
C LEU A 87 -3.77 20.99 -8.11
N ALA A 88 -4.55 21.94 -8.59
CA ALA A 88 -5.46 21.80 -9.72
C ALA A 88 -4.79 22.03 -11.09
N ALA A 89 -3.45 22.14 -11.12
CA ALA A 89 -2.73 22.18 -12.39
C ALA A 89 -2.96 20.88 -13.16
N SER A 90 -3.50 20.98 -14.35
CA SER A 90 -3.70 19.87 -15.29
C SER A 90 -2.33 19.24 -15.60
N LEU A 91 -2.30 17.92 -15.79
CA LEU A 91 -1.10 17.18 -16.17
C LEU A 91 -0.46 17.62 -17.49
N ASP A 92 -1.19 18.38 -18.29
CA ASP A 92 -0.75 18.91 -19.59
C ASP A 92 -0.15 20.30 -19.48
N GLU A 93 -0.01 20.88 -18.25
CA GLU A 93 0.71 22.14 -18.05
C GLU A 93 2.21 21.92 -18.21
N THR A 94 2.79 22.74 -19.08
CA THR A 94 4.24 22.85 -19.27
C THR A 94 4.82 23.82 -18.25
N ASP A 95 6.03 23.50 -17.73
CA ASP A 95 6.79 24.46 -16.91
C ASP A 95 7.25 25.67 -17.72
N ALA A 96 7.84 26.67 -17.03
CA ALA A 96 8.35 27.88 -17.68
C ALA A 96 9.43 27.63 -18.76
N GLU A 97 10.04 26.43 -18.74
CA GLU A 97 11.04 25.95 -19.68
C GLU A 97 10.42 25.08 -20.80
N GLY A 98 9.08 24.98 -20.90
CA GLY A 98 8.38 24.24 -21.94
C GLY A 98 8.41 22.71 -21.80
N ARG A 99 8.84 22.20 -20.63
CA ARG A 99 8.84 20.76 -20.32
C ARG A 99 7.49 20.36 -19.77
N SER A 100 6.91 19.32 -20.33
CA SER A 100 5.69 18.74 -19.78
C SER A 100 5.94 18.29 -18.34
N LEU A 101 5.00 18.55 -17.44
CA LEU A 101 5.03 17.99 -16.08
C LEU A 101 5.21 16.46 -16.10
N LYS A 102 4.73 15.79 -17.15
CA LYS A 102 4.98 14.38 -17.47
C LYS A 102 6.47 14.05 -17.56
N ASP A 103 7.27 14.89 -18.20
CA ASP A 103 8.70 14.64 -18.40
C ASP A 103 9.50 14.90 -17.13
N THR A 104 9.08 15.91 -16.34
CA THR A 104 9.68 16.23 -15.03
C THR A 104 9.28 15.22 -13.94
N LEU A 105 8.09 14.63 -14.05
CA LEU A 105 7.57 13.62 -13.14
C LEU A 105 7.96 12.18 -13.53
N GLY A 106 8.85 12.02 -14.51
CA GLY A 106 9.32 10.76 -15.10
C GLY A 106 8.94 9.51 -14.31
N GLY A 107 8.02 8.71 -14.85
CA GLY A 107 7.65 7.44 -14.25
C GLY A 107 8.82 6.46 -14.34
N GLY A 108 9.00 5.61 -13.30
CA GLY A 108 9.99 4.53 -13.35
C GLY A 108 11.36 4.88 -12.76
N THR A 109 11.49 5.95 -11.99
CA THR A 109 12.71 6.20 -11.20
C THR A 109 12.88 5.14 -10.10
N THR A 110 14.12 4.94 -9.62
CA THR A 110 14.38 4.05 -8.47
C THR A 110 13.51 4.41 -7.26
N ALA A 111 13.30 5.71 -7.01
CA ALA A 111 12.46 6.18 -5.91
C ALA A 111 10.98 5.79 -6.09
N ASP A 112 10.46 5.82 -7.33
CA ASP A 112 9.09 5.40 -7.64
C ASP A 112 8.90 3.90 -7.37
N VAL A 113 9.87 3.08 -7.76
CA VAL A 113 9.86 1.63 -7.51
C VAL A 113 9.93 1.33 -6.01
N GLU A 114 10.76 2.05 -5.25
CA GLU A 114 10.85 1.91 -3.80
C GLU A 114 9.54 2.33 -3.10
N PHE A 115 8.87 3.38 -3.58
CA PHE A 115 7.54 3.75 -3.12
C PHE A 115 6.52 2.63 -3.35
N ASP A 116 6.47 2.08 -4.56
CA ASP A 116 5.54 1.01 -4.92
C ASP A 116 5.80 -0.25 -4.10
N ARG A 117 7.07 -0.61 -3.89
CA ARG A 117 7.47 -1.73 -3.03
C ARG A 117 7.03 -1.50 -1.58
N ALA A 118 7.21 -0.29 -1.05
CA ALA A 118 6.77 0.06 0.29
C ALA A 118 5.23 0.02 0.42
N CYS A 119 4.49 0.42 -0.61
CA CYS A 119 3.03 0.29 -0.65
C CYS A 119 2.60 -1.18 -0.57
N ALA A 120 3.21 -2.05 -1.37
CA ALA A 120 2.92 -3.47 -1.35
C ALA A 120 3.28 -4.12 -0.01
N GLN A 121 4.42 -3.77 0.59
CA GLN A 121 4.80 -4.24 1.94
C GLN A 121 3.81 -3.79 3.02
N ALA A 122 3.36 -2.54 2.98
CA ALA A 122 2.37 -2.01 3.93
C ALA A 122 1.03 -2.75 3.80
N LEU A 123 0.60 -3.05 2.58
CA LEU A 123 -0.59 -3.84 2.30
C LEU A 123 -0.45 -5.26 2.86
N LEU A 124 0.64 -5.95 2.56
CA LEU A 124 0.91 -7.31 3.07
C LEU A 124 0.93 -7.35 4.59
N ALA A 125 1.61 -6.40 5.24
CA ALA A 125 1.64 -6.30 6.70
C ALA A 125 0.25 -6.08 7.31
N LYS A 126 -0.62 -5.30 6.64
CA LYS A 126 -2.02 -5.10 7.05
C LYS A 126 -2.82 -6.41 6.93
N VAL A 127 -2.67 -7.11 5.82
CA VAL A 127 -3.34 -8.39 5.56
C VAL A 127 -2.91 -9.45 6.56
N LEU A 128 -1.60 -9.59 6.83
CA LEU A 128 -1.07 -10.55 7.80
C LEU A 128 -1.63 -10.29 9.21
N ARG A 129 -1.65 -9.04 9.66
CA ARG A 129 -2.26 -8.70 10.97
C ARG A 129 -3.74 -9.05 11.04
N ARG A 130 -4.50 -8.83 9.95
CA ARG A 130 -5.92 -9.18 9.87
C ARG A 130 -6.10 -10.70 9.91
N LEU A 131 -5.31 -11.43 9.13
CA LEU A 131 -5.33 -12.88 9.07
C LEU A 131 -4.95 -13.51 10.42
N GLU A 132 -3.91 -13.00 11.07
CA GLU A 132 -3.52 -13.40 12.43
C GLU A 132 -4.68 -13.24 13.41
N ALA A 133 -5.34 -12.07 13.40
CA ALA A 133 -6.49 -11.82 14.27
C ALA A 133 -7.66 -12.78 13.97
N GLU A 134 -7.89 -13.17 12.71
CA GLU A 134 -8.88 -14.16 12.34
C GLU A 134 -8.49 -15.56 12.86
N VAL A 135 -7.24 -16.00 12.66
CA VAL A 135 -6.72 -17.30 13.11
C VAL A 135 -6.74 -17.41 14.63
N ARG A 136 -6.34 -16.35 15.35
CA ARG A 136 -6.34 -16.31 16.83
C ARG A 136 -7.73 -16.46 17.45
N ARG A 137 -8.81 -16.23 16.71
CA ARG A 137 -10.20 -16.47 17.16
C ARG A 137 -10.66 -17.91 16.95
N THR A 138 -9.84 -18.75 16.36
CA THR A 138 -10.14 -20.16 16.10
C THR A 138 -9.43 -21.07 17.11
N ARG A 139 -9.77 -22.37 17.09
CA ARG A 139 -9.03 -23.40 17.85
C ARG A 139 -7.55 -23.52 17.46
N HIS A 140 -7.15 -22.87 16.36
CA HIS A 140 -5.79 -22.91 15.81
C HIS A 140 -4.95 -21.69 16.22
N ALA A 141 -5.39 -20.92 17.22
CA ALA A 141 -4.73 -19.69 17.67
C ALA A 141 -3.23 -19.87 17.97
N GLY A 142 -2.86 -20.97 18.63
CA GLY A 142 -1.47 -21.27 18.99
C GLY A 142 -0.58 -21.70 17.82
N LEU A 143 -1.14 -21.90 16.64
CA LEU A 143 -0.40 -22.36 15.46
C LEU A 143 0.15 -21.20 14.59
N TRP A 144 -0.24 -19.97 14.86
CA TRP A 144 0.14 -18.83 14.04
C TRP A 144 1.66 -18.69 13.85
N PRO A 145 2.51 -18.79 14.89
CA PRO A 145 3.96 -18.65 14.73
C PRO A 145 4.60 -19.69 13.79
N GLU A 146 3.99 -20.88 13.68
CA GLU A 146 4.46 -21.96 12.82
C GLU A 146 3.89 -21.84 11.38
N ILE A 147 2.72 -21.22 11.24
CA ILE A 147 2.02 -21.10 9.95
C ILE A 147 2.48 -19.85 9.18
N GLU A 148 2.67 -18.72 9.84
CA GLU A 148 3.06 -17.45 9.20
C GLU A 148 4.29 -17.59 8.29
N PRO A 149 5.42 -18.21 8.70
CA PRO A 149 6.60 -18.37 7.84
C PRO A 149 6.34 -19.21 6.59
N VAL A 150 5.40 -20.15 6.64
CA VAL A 150 5.09 -21.05 5.52
C VAL A 150 4.04 -20.50 4.58
N LEU A 151 3.33 -19.42 4.96
CA LEU A 151 2.38 -18.76 4.06
C LEU A 151 3.07 -18.09 2.87
N MET A 152 4.24 -17.48 3.13
CA MET A 152 5.00 -16.67 2.18
C MET A 152 6.03 -17.49 1.39
N ASN A 153 6.23 -18.75 1.74
CA ASN A 153 7.21 -19.62 1.09
C ASN A 153 6.53 -20.86 0.47
N ASP A 154 7.09 -21.31 -0.64
CA ASP A 154 6.71 -22.61 -1.22
C ASP A 154 7.28 -23.71 -0.32
N THR A 155 6.38 -24.27 0.51
CA THR A 155 6.78 -25.09 1.65
C THR A 155 7.01 -26.52 1.22
N GLN A 156 8.21 -27.04 1.46
CA GLN A 156 8.51 -28.46 1.27
C GLN A 156 7.70 -29.34 2.25
N ALA A 157 7.35 -30.54 1.86
CA ALA A 157 6.60 -31.52 2.68
C ALA A 157 7.21 -31.70 4.09
N ALA A 158 8.53 -31.63 4.21
CA ALA A 158 9.24 -31.71 5.50
C ALA A 158 8.79 -30.66 6.54
N ALA A 159 8.39 -29.47 6.10
CA ALA A 159 7.94 -28.43 7.03
C ALA A 159 6.55 -28.75 7.64
N TYR A 160 5.64 -29.37 6.87
CA TYR A 160 4.32 -29.77 7.39
C TYR A 160 4.43 -30.88 8.43
N SER A 161 5.33 -31.85 8.22
CA SER A 161 5.62 -32.90 9.19
C SER A 161 6.18 -32.33 10.51
N GLN A 162 7.15 -31.39 10.42
CA GLN A 162 7.72 -30.73 11.59
C GLN A 162 6.68 -29.90 12.36
N ILE A 163 5.85 -29.13 11.64
CA ILE A 163 4.74 -28.38 12.27
C ILE A 163 3.80 -29.38 12.96
N GLY A 164 3.42 -30.48 12.29
CA GLY A 164 2.54 -31.50 12.84
C GLY A 164 3.06 -32.10 14.13
N ALA A 165 4.37 -32.43 14.18
CA ALA A 165 5.01 -32.96 15.37
C ALA A 165 4.98 -31.97 16.55
N LYS A 166 5.20 -30.67 16.31
CA LYS A 166 5.16 -29.62 17.33
C LYS A 166 3.75 -29.39 17.91
N VAL A 167 2.72 -29.50 17.07
CA VAL A 167 1.35 -29.13 17.45
C VAL A 167 0.41 -30.32 17.67
N GLY A 168 0.93 -31.54 17.60
CA GLY A 168 0.15 -32.77 17.79
C GLY A 168 -0.86 -33.05 16.68
N MET A 169 -0.57 -32.64 15.44
CA MET A 169 -1.44 -32.83 14.27
C MET A 169 -0.78 -33.74 13.24
N ALA A 170 -1.59 -34.54 12.53
CA ALA A 170 -1.12 -35.29 11.38
C ALA A 170 -0.69 -34.33 10.25
N GLU A 171 0.39 -34.65 9.51
CA GLU A 171 0.93 -33.87 8.41
C GLU A 171 -0.15 -33.45 7.39
N GLY A 172 -1.01 -34.39 6.99
CA GLY A 172 -2.13 -34.13 6.09
C GLY A 172 -3.10 -33.08 6.60
N ALA A 173 -3.36 -33.08 7.92
CA ALA A 173 -4.23 -32.08 8.55
C ALA A 173 -3.58 -30.69 8.56
N VAL A 174 -2.27 -30.62 8.81
CA VAL A 174 -1.49 -29.35 8.73
C VAL A 174 -1.51 -28.82 7.29
N LYS A 175 -1.27 -29.66 6.29
CA LYS A 175 -1.30 -29.27 4.87
C LYS A 175 -2.66 -28.67 4.48
N VAL A 176 -3.75 -29.30 4.85
CA VAL A 176 -5.11 -28.79 4.58
C VAL A 176 -5.34 -27.44 5.31
N LEU A 177 -4.91 -27.33 6.56
CA LEU A 177 -5.04 -26.09 7.33
C LEU A 177 -4.27 -24.94 6.66
N VAL A 178 -3.00 -25.14 6.34
CA VAL A 178 -2.15 -24.14 5.66
C VAL A 178 -2.75 -23.74 4.32
N HIS A 179 -3.25 -24.71 3.53
CA HIS A 179 -3.91 -24.41 2.26
C HIS A 179 -5.14 -23.51 2.44
N ARG A 180 -5.98 -23.77 3.43
CA ARG A 180 -7.17 -22.94 3.75
C ARG A 180 -6.78 -21.53 4.19
N ILE A 181 -5.76 -21.41 5.05
CA ILE A 181 -5.27 -20.12 5.53
C ILE A 181 -4.63 -19.33 4.37
N ARG A 182 -3.90 -20.01 3.49
CA ARG A 182 -3.32 -19.40 2.28
C ARG A 182 -4.41 -18.90 1.31
N ALA A 183 -5.46 -19.67 1.08
CA ALA A 183 -6.61 -19.23 0.29
C ALA A 183 -7.28 -17.98 0.91
N ARG A 184 -7.42 -17.94 2.25
CA ARG A 184 -7.94 -16.77 2.94
C ARG A 184 -7.02 -15.57 2.83
N PHE A 185 -5.71 -15.78 2.93
CA PHE A 185 -4.70 -14.74 2.73
C PHE A 185 -4.85 -14.07 1.36
N TYR A 186 -4.92 -14.84 0.27
CA TYR A 186 -5.12 -14.29 -1.08
C TYR A 186 -6.45 -13.54 -1.21
N GLY A 187 -7.51 -14.05 -0.59
CA GLY A 187 -8.78 -13.35 -0.54
C GLY A 187 -8.66 -11.97 0.13
N LEU A 188 -7.95 -11.90 1.26
CA LEU A 188 -7.71 -10.64 1.97
C LEU A 188 -6.84 -9.67 1.17
N VAL A 189 -5.79 -10.16 0.51
CA VAL A 189 -4.96 -9.33 -0.39
C VAL A 189 -5.83 -8.71 -1.48
N ARG A 190 -6.67 -9.51 -2.14
CA ARG A 190 -7.59 -9.04 -3.18
C ARG A 190 -8.59 -8.02 -2.64
N GLU A 191 -9.20 -8.29 -1.49
CA GLU A 191 -10.11 -7.34 -0.80
C GLU A 191 -9.44 -5.97 -0.57
N GLU A 192 -8.22 -5.94 -0.05
CA GLU A 192 -7.48 -4.71 0.24
C GLU A 192 -7.08 -3.96 -1.03
N VAL A 193 -6.66 -4.67 -2.09
CA VAL A 193 -6.33 -4.03 -3.38
C VAL A 193 -7.56 -3.41 -4.01
N LEU A 194 -8.70 -4.10 -4.02
CA LEU A 194 -9.95 -3.58 -4.58
C LEU A 194 -10.45 -2.29 -3.91
N GLN A 195 -10.08 -2.04 -2.65
CA GLN A 195 -10.38 -0.76 -1.98
C GLN A 195 -9.55 0.43 -2.50
N THR A 196 -8.48 0.17 -3.25
CA THR A 196 -7.52 1.19 -3.71
C THR A 196 -7.55 1.44 -5.22
N VAL A 197 -8.46 0.79 -5.93
CA VAL A 197 -8.61 0.90 -7.38
C VAL A 197 -10.05 1.30 -7.75
N ALA A 198 -10.22 1.85 -8.95
CA ALA A 198 -11.52 2.32 -9.42
C ALA A 198 -12.46 1.19 -9.90
N ASN A 199 -11.89 0.08 -10.37
CA ASN A 199 -12.63 -1.06 -10.91
C ASN A 199 -11.87 -2.38 -10.69
N GLU A 200 -12.55 -3.53 -10.90
CA GLU A 200 -11.95 -4.85 -10.67
C GLU A 200 -10.80 -5.18 -11.63
N SER A 201 -10.86 -4.74 -12.88
CA SER A 201 -9.78 -4.99 -13.85
C SER A 201 -8.48 -4.30 -13.44
N ASP A 202 -8.56 -3.08 -12.91
CA ASP A 202 -7.41 -2.38 -12.33
C ASP A 202 -6.85 -3.15 -11.12
N GLY A 203 -7.73 -3.82 -10.35
CA GLY A 203 -7.33 -4.65 -9.21
C GLY A 203 -6.46 -5.85 -9.61
N ASP A 204 -6.85 -6.57 -10.65
CA ASP A 204 -6.08 -7.73 -11.13
C ASP A 204 -4.73 -7.30 -11.75
N GLU A 205 -4.67 -6.13 -12.39
CA GLU A 205 -3.42 -5.56 -12.87
C GLU A 205 -2.53 -5.11 -11.71
N GLU A 206 -3.12 -4.48 -10.69
CA GLU A 206 -2.40 -4.03 -9.49
C GLU A 206 -1.80 -5.21 -8.72
N LEU A 207 -2.54 -6.31 -8.58
CA LEU A 207 -2.04 -7.54 -7.96
C LEU A 207 -0.86 -8.12 -8.73
N ARG A 208 -0.95 -8.21 -10.07
CA ARG A 208 0.16 -8.66 -10.92
C ARG A 208 1.38 -7.76 -10.81
N TYR A 209 1.16 -6.45 -10.77
CA TYR A 209 2.23 -5.48 -10.60
C TYR A 209 2.92 -5.65 -9.25
N PHE A 210 2.17 -5.71 -8.15
CA PHE A 210 2.73 -5.93 -6.82
C PHE A 210 3.51 -7.24 -6.73
N ALA A 211 2.99 -8.31 -7.33
CA ALA A 211 3.72 -9.58 -7.42
C ALA A 211 5.07 -9.43 -8.13
N SER A 212 5.15 -8.60 -9.18
CA SER A 212 6.40 -8.37 -9.93
C SER A 212 7.47 -7.60 -9.15
N LEU A 213 7.10 -6.88 -8.09
CA LEU A 213 8.03 -6.10 -7.25
C LEU A 213 8.84 -6.97 -6.27
N PHE A 214 8.44 -8.23 -6.09
CA PHE A 214 9.09 -9.18 -5.20
C PHE A 214 9.61 -10.37 -5.99
N ALA A 215 10.81 -10.83 -5.68
CA ALA A 215 11.38 -12.04 -6.28
C ALA A 215 10.55 -13.30 -5.93
N ARG A 216 9.81 -13.24 -4.82
CA ARG A 216 8.88 -14.24 -4.35
C ARG A 216 7.64 -13.53 -3.82
N TRP A 217 6.61 -13.47 -4.65
CA TRP A 217 5.27 -13.09 -4.22
C TRP A 217 4.58 -14.33 -3.65
N PRO A 218 3.87 -14.22 -2.52
CA PRO A 218 3.18 -15.35 -1.92
C PRO A 218 2.07 -15.91 -2.80
#